data_5196a1a9d99a474a874bfe418e3f2384
#
_entry.id   5196a1a9d99a474a874bfe418e3f2384
#
_cell.length_a   1.000
_cell.length_b   1.000
_cell.length_c   1.000
_cell.angle_alpha   90.00
_cell.angle_beta   90.00
_cell.angle_gamma   90.00
#
_symmetry.space_group_name_H-M   'P 1'
#
loop_
_entity.id
_entity.type
_entity.pdbx_description
1 polymer ?
#
loop_
_entity_poly.entity_id
_entity_poly.type
_entity_poly.pdbx_seq_one_letter_code
_entity_poly.pdbx_strand_id
1 'polypeptide(L)'
;MKKTVIVFGTALAVFVNFAAASSPKLESKKQLEILFDFASPLHAAVCNGDIETVKKSIEYGADVNKIVRNMTPLMLAARFNNVEIVKILLANGAKPSIENAHGLTALDYARYAKSTESAEILKGLR
;
A
#
# COMPACT_ATOMS: atom_id res chain seq x y z
N MET A 1 10.39 14.85 40.57
CA MET A 1 10.03 15.89 39.62
C MET A 1 11.05 16.07 38.53
N LYS A 2 12.28 16.36 38.87
CA LYS A 2 13.32 16.56 37.88
C LYS A 2 13.54 15.32 37.02
N LYS A 3 13.43 14.15 37.64
CA LYS A 3 13.61 12.89 36.94
C LYS A 3 12.57 12.70 35.83
N THR A 4 11.34 13.09 36.12
CA THR A 4 10.25 12.96 35.15
C THR A 4 10.50 13.81 33.92
N VAL A 5 10.97 15.02 34.15
CA VAL A 5 11.26 15.94 33.05
C VAL A 5 12.38 15.39 32.16
N ILE A 6 13.40 14.83 32.80
CA ILE A 6 14.52 14.25 32.06
C ILE A 6 14.05 13.09 31.17
N VAL A 7 13.16 12.25 31.70
CA VAL A 7 12.64 11.12 30.94
C VAL A 7 11.88 11.59 29.70
N PHE A 8 11.06 12.63 29.86
CA PHE A 8 10.35 13.20 28.74
C PHE A 8 11.28 13.75 27.68
N GLY A 9 12.28 14.49 28.12
CA GLY A 9 13.26 15.05 27.21
C GLY A 9 13.96 13.97 26.42
N THR A 10 14.31 12.89 27.08
CA THR A 10 14.99 11.78 26.42
C THR A 10 14.09 11.14 25.37
N ALA A 11 12.84 10.92 25.74
CA ALA A 11 11.89 10.29 24.81
C ALA A 11 11.69 11.14 23.57
N LEU A 12 11.56 12.45 23.75
CA LEU A 12 11.41 13.36 22.62
C LEU A 12 12.64 13.39 21.74
N ALA A 13 13.81 13.38 22.36
CA ALA A 13 15.06 13.39 21.60
C ALA A 13 15.19 12.14 20.73
N VAL A 14 14.84 11.00 21.28
CA VAL A 14 14.90 9.75 20.53
C VAL A 14 13.95 9.79 19.35
N PHE A 15 12.75 10.28 19.58
CA PHE A 15 11.75 10.37 18.54
C PHE A 15 12.21 11.29 17.40
N VAL A 16 12.73 12.44 17.74
CA VAL A 16 13.22 13.39 16.73
C VAL A 16 14.38 12.81 15.95
N ASN A 17 15.31 12.18 16.63
CA ASN A 17 16.45 11.56 15.98
C ASN A 17 16.03 10.47 15.01
N PHE A 18 15.06 9.67 15.40
CA PHE A 18 14.55 8.63 14.53
C PHE A 18 13.97 9.22 13.25
N ALA A 19 13.14 10.24 13.41
CA ALA A 19 12.52 10.89 12.25
C ALA A 19 13.57 11.51 11.34
N ALA A 20 14.58 12.12 11.90
CA ALA A 20 15.61 12.77 11.12
C ALA A 20 16.52 11.78 10.41
N ALA A 21 16.70 10.60 11.00
CA ALA A 21 17.58 9.59 10.45
C ALA A 21 16.94 8.79 9.32
N SER A 22 15.64 8.87 9.15
CA SER A 22 14.93 8.09 8.16
C SER A 22 15.32 8.45 6.75
N SER A 23 15.60 7.44 5.95
CA SER A 23 15.90 7.61 4.54
C SER A 23 14.60 7.59 3.75
N PRO A 24 14.32 8.61 2.95
CA PRO A 24 13.01 8.70 2.27
C PRO A 24 12.70 7.54 1.35
N LYS A 25 13.69 7.01 0.66
CA LYS A 25 13.45 6.00 -0.37
C LYS A 25 13.10 4.63 0.18
N LEU A 26 13.86 4.18 1.17
CA LEU A 26 13.64 2.88 1.77
C LEU A 26 12.42 2.87 2.66
N GLU A 27 12.19 3.98 3.30
CA GLU A 27 11.13 4.10 4.27
C GLU A 27 9.75 4.26 3.66
N SER A 28 9.67 4.73 2.42
CA SER A 28 8.37 5.02 1.83
C SER A 28 7.47 3.80 1.70
N LYS A 29 8.02 2.67 1.27
CA LYS A 29 7.23 1.44 1.16
C LYS A 29 6.82 0.92 2.53
N LYS A 30 7.75 0.89 3.45
CA LYS A 30 7.49 0.41 4.80
C LYS A 30 6.52 1.33 5.54
N GLN A 31 6.65 2.61 5.34
CA GLN A 31 5.75 3.58 5.95
C GLN A 31 4.34 3.44 5.40
N LEU A 32 4.25 3.20 4.11
CA LEU A 32 2.97 2.96 3.46
C LEU A 32 2.32 1.70 4.02
N GLU A 33 3.10 0.64 4.19
CA GLU A 33 2.64 -0.59 4.79
C GLU A 33 2.05 -0.36 6.17
N ILE A 34 2.75 0.37 7.02
CA ILE A 34 2.27 0.68 8.37
C ILE A 34 0.96 1.43 8.32
N LEU A 35 0.85 2.40 7.42
CA LEU A 35 -0.38 3.18 7.28
C LEU A 35 -1.57 2.31 6.91
N PHE A 36 -1.36 1.35 6.03
CA PHE A 36 -2.45 0.47 5.60
C PHE A 36 -2.72 -0.65 6.60
N ASP A 37 -1.74 -1.01 7.41
CA ASP A 37 -1.90 -2.09 8.38
C ASP A 37 -3.03 -1.80 9.36
N PHE A 38 -3.15 -0.56 9.78
CA PHE A 38 -4.22 -0.16 10.70
C PHE A 38 -5.55 0.07 10.00
N ALA A 39 -5.53 0.34 8.72
CA ALA A 39 -6.73 0.67 7.99
C ALA A 39 -7.33 -0.52 7.23
N SER A 40 -6.47 -1.42 6.76
CA SER A 40 -6.92 -2.56 5.97
C SER A 40 -5.82 -3.61 5.86
N PRO A 41 -6.03 -4.80 6.41
CA PRO A 41 -5.06 -5.88 6.28
C PRO A 41 -4.77 -6.24 4.82
N LEU A 42 -5.79 -6.12 3.95
CA LEU A 42 -5.60 -6.42 2.53
C LEU A 42 -4.60 -5.44 1.89
N HIS A 43 -4.76 -4.15 2.17
CA HIS A 43 -3.85 -3.14 1.62
C HIS A 43 -2.42 -3.37 2.11
N ALA A 44 -2.26 -3.67 3.39
CA ALA A 44 -0.95 -3.97 3.96
C ALA A 44 -0.30 -5.18 3.31
N ALA A 45 -1.08 -6.24 3.11
CA ALA A 45 -0.59 -7.46 2.47
C ALA A 45 -0.14 -7.21 1.03
N VAL A 46 -0.88 -6.37 0.29
CA VAL A 46 -0.51 -6.00 -1.07
C VAL A 46 0.80 -5.22 -1.08
N CYS A 47 0.94 -4.27 -0.17
CA CYS A 47 2.19 -3.49 -0.06
C CYS A 47 3.39 -4.38 0.23
N ASN A 48 3.19 -5.40 1.04
CA ASN A 48 4.24 -6.35 1.44
C ASN A 48 4.54 -7.40 0.37
N GLY A 49 3.63 -7.58 -0.56
CA GLY A 49 3.75 -8.66 -1.53
C GLY A 49 3.44 -10.02 -0.91
N ASP A 50 2.70 -10.04 0.18
CA ASP A 50 2.35 -11.27 0.90
C ASP A 50 1.12 -11.91 0.27
N ILE A 51 1.36 -12.77 -0.68
CA ILE A 51 0.31 -13.43 -1.46
C ILE A 51 -0.63 -14.24 -0.58
N GLU A 52 -0.11 -14.95 0.40
CA GLU A 52 -0.92 -15.77 1.30
C GLU A 52 -1.91 -14.94 2.09
N THR A 53 -1.44 -13.83 2.64
CA THR A 53 -2.31 -12.95 3.40
C THR A 53 -3.32 -12.25 2.51
N VAL A 54 -2.94 -11.93 1.26
CA VAL A 54 -3.89 -11.38 0.28
C VAL A 54 -5.03 -12.37 0.06
N LYS A 55 -4.70 -13.63 -0.20
CA LYS A 55 -5.71 -14.67 -0.43
C LYS A 55 -6.60 -14.87 0.79
N LYS A 56 -6.02 -14.92 1.96
CA LYS A 56 -6.78 -15.11 3.21
C LYS A 56 -7.69 -13.93 3.49
N SER A 57 -7.22 -12.71 3.27
CA SER A 57 -8.04 -11.52 3.48
C SER A 57 -9.27 -11.55 2.58
N ILE A 58 -9.09 -11.94 1.33
CA ILE A 58 -10.20 -12.06 0.39
C ILE A 58 -11.18 -13.16 0.82
N GLU A 59 -10.64 -14.30 1.26
CA GLU A 59 -11.45 -15.41 1.78
C GLU A 59 -12.32 -14.99 2.95
N TYR A 60 -11.79 -14.13 3.81
CA TYR A 60 -12.51 -13.64 4.98
C TYR A 60 -13.46 -12.50 4.66
N GLY A 61 -13.61 -12.14 3.39
CA GLY A 61 -14.59 -11.17 2.97
C GLY A 61 -14.09 -9.76 2.80
N ALA A 62 -12.79 -9.55 2.69
CA ALA A 62 -12.25 -8.21 2.45
C ALA A 62 -12.76 -7.65 1.12
N ASP A 63 -13.10 -6.37 1.13
CA ASP A 63 -13.54 -5.68 -0.09
C ASP A 63 -12.34 -5.38 -0.97
N VAL A 64 -12.24 -6.08 -2.10
CA VAL A 64 -11.09 -5.93 -3.02
C VAL A 64 -11.07 -4.58 -3.72
N ASN A 65 -12.18 -3.82 -3.64
CA ASN A 65 -12.28 -2.50 -4.28
C ASN A 65 -12.26 -1.34 -3.27
N LYS A 66 -11.99 -1.63 -2.01
CA LYS A 66 -12.01 -0.60 -0.98
C LYS A 66 -10.88 0.41 -1.19
N ILE A 67 -11.24 1.69 -1.11
CA ILE A 67 -10.25 2.77 -1.21
C ILE A 67 -9.81 3.14 0.20
N VAL A 68 -8.53 3.00 0.46
CA VAL A 68 -7.90 3.40 1.72
C VAL A 68 -6.73 4.30 1.37
N ARG A 69 -6.69 5.47 1.96
CA ARG A 69 -5.63 6.44 1.67
C ARG A 69 -5.52 6.73 0.17
N ASN A 70 -6.68 6.83 -0.46
CA ASN A 70 -6.79 7.16 -1.89
C ASN A 70 -6.23 6.08 -2.82
N MET A 71 -6.13 4.85 -2.35
CA MET A 71 -5.62 3.73 -3.13
C MET A 71 -6.51 2.51 -3.00
N THR A 72 -6.83 1.85 -4.12
CA THR A 72 -7.43 0.52 -4.09
C THR A 72 -6.30 -0.51 -3.99
N PRO A 73 -6.62 -1.74 -3.58
CA PRO A 73 -5.60 -2.80 -3.61
C PRO A 73 -4.97 -2.99 -5.00
N LEU A 74 -5.79 -2.87 -6.05
CA LEU A 74 -5.29 -3.03 -7.41
C LEU A 74 -4.31 -1.91 -7.79
N MET A 75 -4.59 -0.69 -7.37
CA MET A 75 -3.66 0.45 -7.58
C MET A 75 -2.31 0.19 -6.93
N LEU A 76 -2.33 -0.34 -5.71
CA LEU A 76 -1.10 -0.67 -4.99
C LEU A 76 -0.32 -1.78 -5.69
N ALA A 77 -1.02 -2.85 -6.07
CA ALA A 77 -0.37 -3.97 -6.75
C ALA A 77 0.25 -3.53 -8.06
N ALA A 78 -0.44 -2.67 -8.80
CA ALA A 78 0.06 -2.12 -10.06
C ALA A 78 1.27 -1.23 -9.83
N ARG A 79 1.22 -0.39 -8.82
CA ARG A 79 2.32 0.51 -8.48
C ARG A 79 3.60 -0.24 -8.15
N PHE A 80 3.48 -1.34 -7.43
CA PHE A 80 4.64 -2.15 -7.03
C PHE A 80 4.97 -3.25 -8.03
N ASN A 81 4.27 -3.29 -9.15
CA ASN A 81 4.43 -4.29 -10.20
C ASN A 81 4.34 -5.72 -9.66
N ASN A 82 3.43 -5.94 -8.73
CA ASN A 82 3.20 -7.27 -8.21
C ASN A 82 2.17 -7.99 -9.07
N VAL A 83 2.65 -8.59 -10.15
CA VAL A 83 1.81 -9.19 -11.19
C VAL A 83 0.91 -10.28 -10.63
N GLU A 84 1.45 -11.11 -9.75
CA GLU A 84 0.69 -12.19 -9.13
C GLU A 84 -0.51 -11.65 -8.37
N ILE A 85 -0.29 -10.62 -7.56
CA ILE A 85 -1.37 -10.01 -6.78
C ILE A 85 -2.36 -9.30 -7.70
N VAL A 86 -1.88 -8.64 -8.76
CA VAL A 86 -2.77 -8.03 -9.76
C VAL A 86 -3.74 -9.09 -10.28
N LYS A 87 -3.23 -10.25 -10.65
CA LYS A 87 -4.07 -11.34 -11.18
C LYS A 87 -5.05 -11.87 -10.14
N ILE A 88 -4.59 -12.04 -8.91
CA ILE A 88 -5.46 -12.52 -7.82
C ILE A 88 -6.60 -11.54 -7.58
N LEU A 89 -6.28 -10.25 -7.51
CA LEU A 89 -7.30 -9.23 -7.27
C LEU A 89 -8.32 -9.20 -8.40
N LEU A 90 -7.85 -9.22 -9.65
CA LEU A 90 -8.75 -9.23 -10.81
C LEU A 90 -9.65 -10.46 -10.82
N ALA A 91 -9.12 -11.62 -10.47
CA ALA A 91 -9.89 -12.86 -10.42
C ALA A 91 -10.97 -12.80 -9.33
N ASN A 92 -10.80 -11.94 -8.34
CA ASN A 92 -11.75 -11.80 -7.23
C ASN A 92 -12.60 -10.52 -7.32
N GLY A 93 -12.71 -9.95 -8.50
CA GLY A 93 -13.64 -8.86 -8.73
C GLY A 93 -13.08 -7.45 -8.58
N ALA A 94 -11.77 -7.30 -8.51
CA ALA A 94 -11.19 -5.97 -8.52
C ALA A 94 -11.48 -5.27 -9.84
N LYS A 95 -11.93 -4.02 -9.78
CA LYS A 95 -12.34 -3.26 -10.96
C LYS A 95 -11.22 -2.32 -11.40
N PRO A 96 -10.65 -2.53 -12.59
CA PRO A 96 -9.57 -1.66 -13.08
C PRO A 96 -10.03 -0.24 -13.37
N SER A 97 -11.34 -0.04 -13.58
CA SER A 97 -11.89 1.27 -13.95
C SER A 97 -12.07 2.24 -12.79
N ILE A 98 -11.89 1.78 -11.56
CA ILE A 98 -12.05 2.67 -10.41
C ILE A 98 -11.01 3.77 -10.43
N GLU A 99 -11.47 5.00 -10.26
CA GLU A 99 -10.61 6.17 -10.15
C GLU A 99 -10.60 6.67 -8.71
N ASN A 100 -9.44 7.13 -8.27
CA ASN A 100 -9.34 7.73 -6.95
C ASN A 100 -9.71 9.22 -6.99
N ALA A 101 -9.51 9.93 -5.89
CA ALA A 101 -9.85 11.35 -5.81
C ALA A 101 -9.09 12.21 -6.81
N HIS A 102 -7.97 11.72 -7.33
CA HIS A 102 -7.18 12.42 -8.34
C HIS A 102 -7.51 11.98 -9.76
N GLY A 103 -8.51 11.14 -9.94
CA GLY A 103 -8.90 10.62 -11.24
C GLY A 103 -7.94 9.57 -11.81
N LEU A 104 -7.14 8.96 -10.96
CA LEU A 104 -6.15 7.98 -11.39
C LEU A 104 -6.68 6.56 -11.23
N THR A 105 -6.40 5.72 -12.22
CA THR A 105 -6.74 4.30 -12.21
C THR A 105 -5.51 3.46 -11.88
N ALA A 106 -5.71 2.15 -11.70
CA ALA A 106 -4.59 1.23 -11.48
C ALA A 106 -3.62 1.26 -12.66
N LEU A 107 -4.13 1.39 -13.88
CA LEU A 107 -3.29 1.48 -15.07
C LEU A 107 -2.39 2.72 -15.01
N ASP A 108 -2.94 3.84 -14.55
CA ASP A 108 -2.14 5.06 -14.41
C ASP A 108 -0.99 4.86 -13.43
N TYR A 109 -1.26 4.22 -12.30
CA TYR A 109 -0.20 3.93 -11.33
C TYR A 109 0.87 3.01 -11.90
N ALA A 110 0.46 2.00 -12.68
CA ALA A 110 1.41 1.11 -13.34
C ALA A 110 2.30 1.88 -14.30
N ARG A 111 1.73 2.80 -15.07
CA ARG A 111 2.49 3.62 -16.02
C ARG A 111 3.46 4.54 -15.30
N TYR A 112 3.02 5.23 -14.28
CA TYR A 112 3.88 6.14 -13.52
C TYR A 112 5.04 5.41 -12.85
N ALA A 113 4.78 4.21 -12.38
CA ALA A 113 5.80 3.41 -11.71
C ALA A 113 6.66 2.60 -12.69
N LYS A 114 6.36 2.68 -14.00
CA LYS A 114 7.03 1.91 -15.04
C LYS A 114 6.89 0.41 -14.81
N SER A 115 5.74 0.01 -14.29
CA SER A 115 5.38 -1.40 -14.04
C SER A 115 4.82 -1.98 -15.33
N THR A 116 5.69 -2.32 -16.27
CA THR A 116 5.29 -2.70 -17.61
C THR A 116 4.37 -3.91 -17.67
N GLU A 117 4.69 -4.95 -16.91
CA GLU A 117 3.88 -6.17 -16.91
C GLU A 117 2.47 -5.91 -16.39
N SER A 118 2.38 -5.20 -15.28
CA SER A 118 1.07 -4.84 -14.72
C SER A 118 0.29 -3.95 -15.68
N ALA A 119 0.99 -3.00 -16.31
CA ALA A 119 0.36 -2.10 -17.28
C ALA A 119 -0.23 -2.87 -18.47
N GLU A 120 0.50 -3.86 -18.96
CA GLU A 120 0.01 -4.66 -20.10
C GLU A 120 -1.24 -5.44 -19.73
N ILE A 121 -1.28 -6.03 -18.55
CA ILE A 121 -2.45 -6.75 -18.08
C ILE A 121 -3.65 -5.81 -17.96
N LEU A 122 -3.45 -4.67 -17.32
CA LEU A 122 -4.53 -3.72 -17.06
C LEU A 122 -5.02 -3.06 -18.33
N LYS A 123 -4.14 -2.80 -19.26
CA LYS A 123 -4.46 -2.21 -20.55
C LYS A 123 -5.45 -3.07 -21.34
N GLY A 124 -5.30 -4.38 -21.26
CA GLY A 124 -6.18 -5.31 -21.96
C GLY A 124 -7.59 -5.40 -21.38
N LEU A 125 -7.82 -4.83 -20.20
CA LEU A 125 -9.09 -4.97 -19.48
C LEU A 125 -9.99 -3.74 -19.53
N ARG A 126 -9.65 -2.74 -20.29
CA ARG A 126 -10.41 -1.48 -20.34
C ARG A 126 -11.76 -1.60 -21.00
#